data_b761a3c3bc4613f6c8d383fe8f24e99a
#
_entry.id   b761a3c3bc4613f6c8d383fe8f24e99a
#
_cell.length_a   1.000
_cell.length_b   1.000
_cell.length_c   1.000
_cell.angle_alpha   90.00
_cell.angle_beta   90.00
_cell.angle_gamma   90.00
#
_symmetry.space_group_name_H-M   'P 1'
#
loop_
_entity.id
_entity.type
_entity.pdbx_description
1 polymer ?
#
loop_
_entity_poly.entity_id
_entity_poly.type
_entity_poly.pdbx_seq_one_letter_code
_entity_poly.pdbx_strand_id
1 'polypeptide(L)'
;WILDRTDKETAFAANFAFMRIAAANRIITSCALTNMATGALVFLPGADYPVMALAQVGMLFELAAVFGRGIKPERGYEVAGVLAGGLVIRAVTRALVKQTPHIGFAVKALTAAAGTYGMGRALVSLYERDVDYSRANEAVTATFSRVRDLVTTVAGATRPMASYQDASDLAA
;
A
#
# COMPACT_ATOMS: atom_id res chain seq x y z
N TRP A 1 25.80 -5.77 -14.53
CA TRP A 1 26.57 -4.97 -15.49
C TRP A 1 25.72 -4.46 -16.65
N ILE A 2 24.89 -5.31 -17.32
CA ILE A 2 23.96 -4.85 -18.39
C ILE A 2 22.92 -3.89 -17.84
N LEU A 3 22.30 -4.20 -16.71
CA LEU A 3 21.27 -3.39 -16.07
C LEU A 3 21.80 -2.02 -15.62
N ASP A 4 23.07 -1.91 -15.26
CA ASP A 4 23.71 -0.66 -14.83
C ASP A 4 24.10 0.26 -15.98
N ARG A 5 24.09 -0.25 -17.22
CA ARG A 5 24.56 0.46 -18.42
C ARG A 5 23.47 0.85 -19.40
N THR A 6 22.23 0.45 -19.14
CA THR A 6 21.12 0.71 -20.07
C THR A 6 19.94 1.35 -19.33
N ASP A 7 19.41 2.43 -19.88
CA ASP A 7 18.17 3.08 -19.42
C ASP A 7 16.92 2.23 -19.73
N LYS A 8 17.11 1.02 -20.28
CA LYS A 8 16.02 0.11 -20.71
C LYS A 8 15.93 -1.15 -19.83
N GLU A 9 16.36 -1.05 -18.57
CA GLU A 9 16.39 -2.16 -17.62
C GLU A 9 15.04 -2.92 -17.56
N THR A 10 13.96 -2.20 -17.45
CA THR A 10 12.60 -2.77 -17.38
C THR A 10 12.21 -3.52 -18.63
N ALA A 11 12.55 -2.97 -19.82
CA ALA A 11 12.26 -3.61 -21.10
C ALA A 11 13.09 -4.90 -21.30
N PHE A 12 14.35 -4.89 -20.87
CA PHE A 12 15.18 -6.10 -20.89
C PHE A 12 14.65 -7.16 -19.92
N ALA A 13 14.31 -6.79 -18.71
CA ALA A 13 13.78 -7.70 -17.71
C ALA A 13 12.43 -8.30 -18.15
N ALA A 14 11.57 -7.53 -18.81
CA ALA A 14 10.30 -8.02 -19.33
C ALA A 14 10.49 -9.12 -20.39
N ASN A 15 11.53 -9.00 -21.25
CA ASN A 15 11.80 -9.94 -22.31
C ASN A 15 12.67 -11.12 -21.88
N PHE A 16 13.52 -10.96 -20.87
CA PHE A 16 14.45 -12.00 -20.41
C PHE A 16 14.16 -12.43 -18.97
N ALA A 17 13.54 -13.60 -18.81
CA ALA A 17 13.07 -14.10 -17.51
C ALA A 17 14.18 -14.17 -16.44
N PHE A 18 15.42 -14.51 -16.82
CA PHE A 18 16.55 -14.59 -15.89
C PHE A 18 16.96 -13.24 -15.29
N MET A 19 16.60 -12.12 -15.95
CA MET A 19 16.88 -10.77 -15.46
C MET A 19 15.80 -10.22 -14.53
N ARG A 20 14.60 -10.79 -14.55
CA ARG A 20 13.41 -10.29 -13.79
C ARG A 20 13.68 -10.21 -12.29
N ILE A 21 14.28 -11.24 -11.72
CA ILE A 21 14.54 -11.29 -10.28
C ILE A 21 15.57 -10.25 -9.86
N ALA A 22 16.62 -10.04 -10.66
CA ALA A 22 17.64 -9.03 -10.37
C ALA A 22 17.06 -7.62 -10.45
N ALA A 23 16.29 -7.31 -11.51
CA ALA A 23 15.60 -6.03 -11.67
C ALA A 23 14.57 -5.81 -10.56
N ALA A 24 13.75 -6.81 -10.23
CA ALA A 24 12.76 -6.73 -9.16
C ALA A 24 13.41 -6.45 -7.79
N ASN A 25 14.50 -7.15 -7.46
CA ASN A 25 15.21 -6.89 -6.20
C ASN A 25 15.77 -5.47 -6.12
N ARG A 26 16.28 -4.92 -7.23
CA ARG A 26 16.78 -3.54 -7.30
C ARG A 26 15.67 -2.54 -7.04
N ILE A 27 14.52 -2.70 -7.72
CA ILE A 27 13.34 -1.84 -7.55
C ILE A 27 12.87 -1.88 -6.08
N ILE A 28 12.70 -3.08 -5.51
CA ILE A 28 12.24 -3.26 -4.14
C ILE A 28 13.20 -2.62 -3.15
N THR A 29 14.50 -2.85 -3.31
CA THR A 29 15.52 -2.29 -2.40
C THR A 29 15.57 -0.78 -2.48
N SER A 30 15.51 -0.20 -3.69
CA SER A 30 15.47 1.25 -3.90
C SER A 30 14.25 1.87 -3.23
N CYS A 31 13.06 1.31 -3.43
CA CYS A 31 11.83 1.78 -2.78
C CYS A 31 11.88 1.64 -1.25
N ALA A 32 12.41 0.53 -0.74
CA ALA A 32 12.55 0.30 0.69
C ALA A 32 13.49 1.31 1.35
N LEU A 33 14.63 1.63 0.70
CA LEU A 33 15.57 2.65 1.16
C LEU A 33 14.96 4.05 1.12
N THR A 34 14.22 4.39 0.07
CA THR A 34 13.49 5.66 -0.03
C THR A 34 12.48 5.79 1.09
N ASN A 35 11.70 4.74 1.36
CA ASN A 35 10.72 4.76 2.45
C ASN A 35 11.38 4.73 3.83
N MET A 36 12.55 4.12 3.97
CA MET A 36 13.36 4.21 5.20
C MET A 36 13.78 5.66 5.48
N ALA A 37 14.32 6.34 4.47
CA ALA A 37 14.71 7.74 4.58
C ALA A 37 13.50 8.64 4.88
N THR A 38 12.38 8.44 4.17
CA THR A 38 11.12 9.17 4.44
C THR A 38 10.65 8.96 5.87
N GLY A 39 10.65 7.71 6.35
CA GLY A 39 10.25 7.38 7.73
C GLY A 39 11.15 8.00 8.79
N ALA A 40 12.45 8.18 8.49
CA ALA A 40 13.40 8.83 9.39
C ALA A 40 13.28 10.36 9.40
N LEU A 41 13.07 10.98 8.23
CA LEU A 41 13.21 12.42 8.02
C LEU A 41 11.92 13.21 8.18
N VAL A 42 10.75 12.58 8.01
CA VAL A 42 9.47 13.29 8.11
C VAL A 42 9.03 13.45 9.55
N PHE A 43 9.15 14.69 10.04
CA PHE A 43 8.77 15.06 11.41
C PHE A 43 7.28 15.41 11.57
N LEU A 44 6.57 15.71 10.47
CA LEU A 44 5.13 16.02 10.54
C LEU A 44 4.30 14.75 10.65
N PRO A 45 3.49 14.59 11.70
CA PRO A 45 2.60 13.45 11.85
C PRO A 45 1.59 13.41 10.71
N GLY A 46 1.68 12.39 9.87
CA GLY A 46 0.71 12.16 8.79
C GLY A 46 1.18 12.51 7.39
N ALA A 47 2.19 13.37 7.22
CA ALA A 47 2.72 13.75 5.90
C ALA A 47 3.60 12.65 5.27
N ASP A 48 4.10 11.72 6.06
CA ASP A 48 4.89 10.57 5.65
C ASP A 48 4.09 9.58 4.80
N TYR A 49 2.81 9.38 5.14
CA TYR A 49 1.98 8.35 4.49
C TYR A 49 1.77 8.58 2.97
N PRO A 50 1.32 9.74 2.48
CA PRO A 50 1.11 9.93 1.06
C PRO A 50 2.39 9.77 0.23
N VAL A 51 3.55 10.22 0.75
CA VAL A 51 4.84 10.06 0.07
C VAL A 51 5.24 8.61 -0.04
N MET A 52 5.14 7.85 1.07
CA MET A 52 5.44 6.43 1.10
C MET A 52 4.46 5.62 0.25
N ALA A 53 3.17 5.97 0.26
CA ALA A 53 2.16 5.32 -0.55
C ALA A 53 2.42 5.52 -2.05
N LEU A 54 2.78 6.73 -2.48
CA LEU A 54 3.16 6.99 -3.87
C LEU A 54 4.39 6.19 -4.29
N ALA A 55 5.42 6.10 -3.45
CA ALA A 55 6.60 5.29 -3.72
C ALA A 55 6.25 3.80 -3.85
N GLN A 56 5.37 3.28 -3.00
CA GLN A 56 4.92 1.89 -3.03
C GLN A 56 4.06 1.58 -4.28
N VAL A 57 3.19 2.51 -4.68
CA VAL A 57 2.42 2.38 -5.93
C VAL A 57 3.33 2.46 -7.15
N GLY A 58 4.33 3.34 -7.14
CA GLY A 58 5.37 3.38 -8.16
C GLY A 58 6.11 2.04 -8.29
N MET A 59 6.58 1.49 -7.17
CA MET A 59 7.21 0.16 -7.10
C MET A 59 6.30 -0.93 -7.70
N LEU A 60 4.99 -0.91 -7.41
CA LEU A 60 4.04 -1.88 -7.98
C LEU A 60 4.02 -1.81 -9.50
N PHE A 61 3.94 -0.60 -10.09
CA PHE A 61 3.90 -0.44 -11.54
C PHE A 61 5.22 -0.82 -12.20
N GLU A 62 6.37 -0.50 -11.59
CA GLU A 62 7.68 -0.91 -12.08
C GLU A 62 7.84 -2.43 -12.04
N LEU A 63 7.47 -3.08 -10.94
CA LEU A 63 7.47 -4.55 -10.85
C LEU A 63 6.54 -5.17 -11.90
N ALA A 64 5.35 -4.62 -12.08
CA ALA A 64 4.43 -5.10 -13.10
C ALA A 64 5.04 -5.02 -14.50
N ALA A 65 5.73 -3.92 -14.82
CA ALA A 65 6.41 -3.75 -16.10
C ALA A 65 7.57 -4.75 -16.28
N VAL A 66 8.37 -5.01 -15.23
CA VAL A 66 9.44 -6.04 -15.24
C VAL A 66 8.89 -7.44 -15.55
N PHE A 67 7.69 -7.75 -15.07
CA PHE A 67 7.02 -9.03 -15.36
C PHE A 67 6.21 -9.00 -16.65
N GLY A 68 6.34 -7.95 -17.49
CA GLY A 68 5.66 -7.82 -18.77
C GLY A 68 4.13 -7.68 -18.64
N ARG A 69 3.66 -7.27 -17.48
CA ARG A 69 2.23 -7.12 -17.21
C ARG A 69 1.77 -5.71 -17.57
N GLY A 70 0.92 -5.56 -18.57
CA GLY A 70 0.34 -4.28 -19.00
C GLY A 70 -0.51 -3.61 -17.92
N ILE A 71 -0.72 -2.30 -18.01
CA ILE A 71 -1.64 -1.56 -17.12
C ILE A 71 -3.06 -1.88 -17.55
N LYS A 72 -3.79 -2.64 -16.72
CA LYS A 72 -5.19 -3.00 -16.95
C LYS A 72 -6.06 -2.50 -15.78
N PRO A 73 -7.36 -2.22 -15.99
CA PRO A 73 -8.26 -1.77 -14.91
C PRO A 73 -8.35 -2.74 -13.73
N GLU A 74 -8.19 -4.05 -14.00
CA GLU A 74 -8.21 -5.09 -12.99
C GLU A 74 -7.08 -4.93 -11.94
N ARG A 75 -6.03 -4.17 -12.25
CA ARG A 75 -4.94 -3.85 -11.30
C ARG A 75 -5.30 -2.83 -10.23
N GLY A 76 -6.47 -2.24 -10.30
CA GLY A 76 -7.00 -1.44 -9.20
C GLY A 76 -6.96 -2.17 -7.86
N TYR A 77 -7.12 -3.49 -7.87
CA TYR A 77 -7.05 -4.33 -6.67
C TYR A 77 -5.62 -4.50 -6.13
N GLU A 78 -4.64 -4.56 -7.01
CA GLU A 78 -3.22 -4.59 -6.61
C GLU A 78 -2.85 -3.27 -5.94
N VAL A 79 -3.26 -2.14 -6.51
CA VAL A 79 -3.07 -0.81 -5.93
C VAL A 79 -3.79 -0.70 -4.58
N ALA A 80 -5.05 -1.14 -4.51
CA ALA A 80 -5.82 -1.15 -3.26
C ALA A 80 -5.14 -2.03 -2.19
N GLY A 81 -4.61 -3.19 -2.58
CA GLY A 81 -3.86 -4.09 -1.69
C GLY A 81 -2.57 -3.45 -1.17
N VAL A 82 -1.83 -2.75 -2.02
CA VAL A 82 -0.62 -2.01 -1.63
C VAL A 82 -0.95 -0.88 -0.66
N LEU A 83 -1.99 -0.10 -0.94
CA LEU A 83 -2.43 0.99 -0.06
C LEU A 83 -2.93 0.45 1.28
N ALA A 84 -3.72 -0.62 1.28
CA ALA A 84 -4.18 -1.28 2.51
C ALA A 84 -3.00 -1.84 3.32
N GLY A 85 -2.03 -2.50 2.66
CA GLY A 85 -0.80 -2.98 3.27
C GLY A 85 0.00 -1.85 3.91
N GLY A 86 0.11 -0.70 3.24
CA GLY A 86 0.73 0.51 3.78
C GLY A 86 0.07 1.00 5.06
N LEU A 87 -1.27 0.96 5.14
CA LEU A 87 -2.02 1.31 6.36
C LEU A 87 -1.73 0.34 7.51
N VAL A 88 -1.64 -0.97 7.22
CA VAL A 88 -1.29 -1.99 8.22
C VAL A 88 0.13 -1.75 8.76
N ILE A 89 1.11 -1.54 7.88
CA ILE A 89 2.49 -1.22 8.28
C ILE A 89 2.51 0.01 9.19
N ARG A 90 1.74 1.05 8.84
CA ARG A 90 1.63 2.26 9.66
C ARG A 90 1.01 1.98 11.03
N ALA A 91 -0.03 1.16 11.11
CA ALA A 91 -0.65 0.78 12.39
C ALA A 91 0.35 0.04 13.29
N VAL A 92 1.09 -0.92 12.73
CA VAL A 92 2.16 -1.64 13.42
C VAL A 92 3.26 -0.69 13.88
N THR A 93 3.74 0.19 12.99
CA THR A 93 4.75 1.20 13.32
C THR A 93 4.33 2.07 14.49
N ARG A 94 3.09 2.56 14.49
CA ARG A 94 2.56 3.38 15.61
C ARG A 94 2.53 2.62 16.92
N ALA A 95 2.14 1.34 16.89
CA ALA A 95 2.12 0.50 18.09
C ALA A 95 3.54 0.31 18.65
N LEU A 96 4.52 0.04 17.79
CA LEU A 96 5.92 -0.14 18.18
C LEU A 96 6.54 1.15 18.73
N VAL A 97 6.32 2.29 18.07
CA VAL A 97 6.86 3.60 18.50
C VAL A 97 6.32 4.00 19.86
N LYS A 98 5.07 3.67 20.19
CA LYS A 98 4.51 3.92 21.54
C LYS A 98 5.26 3.18 22.65
N GLN A 99 5.81 2.01 22.33
CA GLN A 99 6.57 1.20 23.30
C GLN A 99 8.04 1.61 23.41
N THR A 100 8.57 2.32 22.41
CA THR A 100 9.98 2.68 22.32
C THR A 100 10.19 4.17 22.00
N PRO A 101 9.81 5.10 22.91
CA PRO A 101 9.81 6.54 22.60
C PRO A 101 11.21 7.09 22.30
N HIS A 102 12.26 6.57 22.93
CA HIS A 102 13.63 7.09 22.78
C HIS A 102 14.28 6.77 21.42
N ILE A 103 13.83 5.71 20.72
CA ILE A 103 14.36 5.27 19.42
C ILE A 103 13.27 5.27 18.33
N GLY A 104 12.20 6.03 18.55
CA GLY A 104 11.01 6.01 17.67
C GLY A 104 11.32 6.31 16.21
N PHE A 105 12.31 7.17 15.90
CA PHE A 105 12.71 7.45 14.52
C PHE A 105 13.34 6.23 13.83
N ALA A 106 14.20 5.50 14.55
CA ALA A 106 14.83 4.28 14.02
C ALA A 106 13.80 3.17 13.81
N VAL A 107 12.86 3.02 14.74
CA VAL A 107 11.74 2.08 14.60
C VAL A 107 10.87 2.42 13.39
N LYS A 108 10.56 3.71 13.18
CA LYS A 108 9.84 4.16 11.97
C LYS A 108 10.60 3.82 10.69
N ALA A 109 11.89 4.14 10.62
CA ALA A 109 12.72 3.89 9.46
C ALA A 109 12.79 2.40 9.13
N LEU A 110 13.07 1.56 10.14
CA LEU A 110 13.20 0.11 9.96
C LEU A 110 11.86 -0.55 9.59
N THR A 111 10.77 -0.17 10.23
CA THR A 111 9.44 -0.73 9.89
C THR A 111 8.97 -0.29 8.50
N ALA A 112 9.28 0.94 8.10
CA ALA A 112 8.99 1.41 6.74
C ALA A 112 9.77 0.61 5.69
N ALA A 113 11.08 0.40 5.91
CA ALA A 113 11.91 -0.39 5.00
C ALA A 113 11.46 -1.86 4.96
N ALA A 114 11.33 -2.51 6.11
CA ALA A 114 10.94 -3.91 6.19
C ALA A 114 9.54 -4.17 5.60
N GLY A 115 8.58 -3.28 5.89
CA GLY A 115 7.23 -3.38 5.36
C GLY A 115 7.19 -3.20 3.84
N THR A 116 7.91 -2.22 3.31
CA THR A 116 8.01 -1.99 1.87
C THR A 116 8.71 -3.16 1.16
N TYR A 117 9.80 -3.65 1.74
CA TYR A 117 10.51 -4.83 1.22
C TYR A 117 9.63 -6.07 1.20
N GLY A 118 8.94 -6.36 2.30
CA GLY A 118 8.01 -7.48 2.40
C GLY A 118 6.88 -7.40 1.38
N MET A 119 6.31 -6.21 1.19
CA MET A 119 5.28 -5.95 0.19
C MET A 119 5.80 -6.20 -1.24
N GLY A 120 6.96 -5.69 -1.57
CA GLY A 120 7.60 -5.91 -2.86
C GLY A 120 7.85 -7.39 -3.14
N ARG A 121 8.34 -8.15 -2.14
CA ARG A 121 8.54 -9.60 -2.25
C ARG A 121 7.22 -10.36 -2.44
N ALA A 122 6.16 -9.94 -1.77
CA ALA A 122 4.82 -10.51 -1.95
C ALA A 122 4.30 -10.28 -3.38
N LEU A 123 4.48 -9.07 -3.93
CA LEU A 123 4.13 -8.75 -5.32
C LEU A 123 4.92 -9.62 -6.33
N VAL A 124 6.22 -9.77 -6.14
CA VAL A 124 7.05 -10.66 -6.99
C VAL A 124 6.52 -12.08 -6.95
N SER A 125 6.28 -12.63 -5.75
CA SER A 125 5.73 -13.98 -5.60
C SER A 125 4.35 -14.14 -6.27
N LEU A 126 3.53 -13.10 -6.23
CA LEU A 126 2.24 -13.06 -6.89
C LEU A 126 2.40 -13.09 -8.42
N TYR A 127 3.35 -12.31 -8.95
CA TYR A 127 3.61 -12.23 -10.39
C TYR A 127 4.30 -13.49 -10.95
N GLU A 128 5.16 -14.14 -10.17
CA GLU A 128 5.79 -15.40 -10.54
C GLU A 128 4.81 -16.57 -10.63
N ARG A 129 3.82 -16.60 -9.72
CA ARG A 129 2.86 -17.71 -9.65
C ARG A 129 1.75 -17.65 -10.67
N ASP A 130 1.68 -16.59 -11.47
CA ASP A 130 0.59 -16.35 -12.44
C ASP A 130 -0.80 -16.58 -11.85
N VAL A 131 -1.00 -16.02 -10.63
CA VAL A 131 -2.21 -16.23 -9.83
C VAL A 131 -3.42 -15.74 -10.62
N ASP A 132 -4.42 -16.60 -10.77
CA ASP A 132 -5.72 -16.24 -11.32
C ASP A 132 -6.40 -15.23 -10.37
N TYR A 133 -6.43 -13.97 -10.80
CA TYR A 133 -6.98 -12.85 -10.03
C TYR A 133 -8.49 -12.92 -9.83
N SER A 134 -9.19 -13.82 -10.52
CA SER A 134 -10.64 -13.94 -10.39
C SER A 134 -11.07 -14.26 -8.96
N ARG A 135 -10.40 -15.22 -8.31
CA ARG A 135 -10.67 -15.59 -6.90
C ARG A 135 -10.21 -14.54 -5.89
N ALA A 136 -9.03 -13.93 -6.15
CA ALA A 136 -8.55 -12.83 -5.32
C ALA A 136 -9.47 -11.62 -5.41
N ASN A 137 -10.00 -11.35 -6.60
CA ASN A 137 -10.95 -10.30 -6.88
C ASN A 137 -12.27 -10.50 -6.11
N GLU A 138 -12.83 -11.69 -6.11
CA GLU A 138 -14.04 -12.02 -5.35
C GLU A 138 -13.83 -11.79 -3.84
N ALA A 139 -12.70 -12.24 -3.29
CA ALA A 139 -12.39 -12.07 -1.87
C ALA A 139 -12.21 -10.59 -1.49
N VAL A 140 -11.55 -9.79 -2.34
CA VAL A 140 -11.35 -8.35 -2.12
C VAL A 140 -12.69 -7.63 -2.26
N THR A 141 -13.47 -7.92 -3.29
CA THR A 141 -14.80 -7.31 -3.50
C THR A 141 -15.75 -7.63 -2.35
N ALA A 142 -15.76 -8.89 -1.88
CA ALA A 142 -16.56 -9.30 -0.72
C ALA A 142 -16.09 -8.60 0.59
N THR A 143 -14.79 -8.34 0.73
CA THR A 143 -14.26 -7.61 1.88
C THR A 143 -14.61 -6.13 1.80
N PHE A 144 -14.49 -5.51 0.62
CA PHE A 144 -14.87 -4.11 0.40
C PHE A 144 -16.37 -3.88 0.61
N SER A 145 -17.23 -4.79 0.16
CA SER A 145 -18.67 -4.67 0.39
C SER A 145 -18.99 -4.71 1.88
N ARG A 146 -18.38 -5.65 2.63
CA ARG A 146 -18.57 -5.74 4.10
C ARG A 146 -18.09 -4.49 4.84
N VAL A 147 -16.92 -3.96 4.46
CA VAL A 147 -16.40 -2.72 5.07
C VAL A 147 -17.29 -1.53 4.73
N ARG A 148 -17.75 -1.41 3.49
CA ARG A 148 -18.69 -0.38 3.07
C ARG A 148 -20.01 -0.48 3.84
N ASP A 149 -20.58 -1.68 3.97
CA ASP A 149 -21.82 -1.92 4.70
C ASP A 149 -21.67 -1.59 6.19
N LEU A 150 -20.52 -1.94 6.78
CA LEU A 150 -20.19 -1.56 8.15
C LEU A 150 -20.10 -0.03 8.32
N VAL A 151 -19.39 0.65 7.42
CA VAL A 151 -19.26 2.11 7.43
C VAL A 151 -20.62 2.81 7.24
N THR A 152 -21.46 2.31 6.32
CA THR A 152 -22.79 2.87 6.11
C THR A 152 -23.72 2.63 7.31
N THR A 153 -23.61 1.46 7.96
CA THR A 153 -24.37 1.14 9.17
C THR A 153 -23.97 2.05 10.33
N VAL A 154 -22.65 2.22 10.56
CA VAL A 154 -22.12 3.11 11.60
C VAL A 154 -22.48 4.58 11.31
N ALA A 155 -22.32 5.03 10.06
CA ALA A 155 -22.71 6.39 9.66
C ALA A 155 -24.21 6.62 9.76
N GLY A 156 -25.04 5.60 9.52
CA GLY A 156 -26.49 5.66 9.73
C GLY A 156 -26.87 5.70 11.20
N ALA A 157 -26.14 4.98 12.05
CA ALA A 157 -26.37 4.97 13.49
C ALA A 157 -25.90 6.26 14.21
N THR A 158 -24.99 7.03 13.59
CA THR A 158 -24.49 8.31 14.11
C THR A 158 -25.26 9.52 13.58
N ARG A 159 -26.35 9.33 12.83
CA ARG A 159 -27.24 10.45 12.52
C ARG A 159 -27.79 10.96 13.85
N PRO A 160 -27.55 12.24 14.24
CA PRO A 160 -28.16 12.80 15.39
C PRO A 160 -29.69 12.73 15.18
N MET A 161 -30.40 12.28 16.20
CA MET A 161 -31.87 12.38 16.21
C MET A 161 -32.20 13.88 16.04
N ALA A 162 -32.38 14.29 14.79
CA ALA A 162 -32.87 15.59 14.45
C ALA A 162 -34.33 15.64 14.91
N SER A 163 -34.63 16.75 15.61
CA SER A 163 -35.96 17.23 15.94
C SER A 163 -36.61 16.66 17.21
N TYR A 164 -36.08 17.13 18.33
CA TYR A 164 -36.98 17.40 19.46
C TYR A 164 -37.48 18.89 19.47
N GLN A 165 -37.36 19.56 18.34
CA GLN A 165 -37.76 20.99 18.22
C GLN A 165 -39.15 21.22 17.63
N ASP A 166 -39.82 20.18 17.12
CA ASP A 166 -41.15 20.31 16.54
C ASP A 166 -42.30 20.08 17.54
N ALA A 167 -41.96 19.79 18.81
CA ALA A 167 -43.01 19.60 19.84
C ALA A 167 -43.42 20.89 20.57
N SER A 168 -42.73 22.01 20.35
CA SER A 168 -43.07 23.29 20.96
C SER A 168 -44.04 24.16 20.12
N ASP A 169 -44.19 23.85 18.83
CA ASP A 169 -45.10 24.63 17.95
C ASP A 169 -46.53 24.09 17.87
N LEU A 170 -46.85 23.01 18.59
CA LEU A 170 -48.22 22.47 18.68
C LEU A 170 -48.92 22.84 19.99
N ALA A 171 -48.31 23.71 20.82
CA ALA A 171 -48.87 24.14 22.11
C ALA A 171 -49.04 25.67 22.20
N ALA A 172 -49.17 26.39 21.05
CA ALA A 172 -49.50 27.80 21.02
C ALA A 172 -50.82 28.02 20.26
#